data_33834157828af41dda29f38db57e2a14
#
_entry.id   33834157828af41dda29f38db57e2a14
#
_cell.length_a   1.000
_cell.length_b   1.000
_cell.length_c   1.000
_cell.angle_alpha   90.00
_cell.angle_beta   90.00
_cell.angle_gamma   90.00
#
_symmetry.space_group_name_H-M   'P 1'
#
loop_
_entity.id
_entity.type
_entity.pdbx_description
1 polymer ?
#
loop_
_entity_poly.entity_id
_entity_poly.type
_entity_poly.pdbx_seq_one_letter_code
_entity_poly.pdbx_strand_id
1 'polypeptide(L)'
;MIENKIILIEDDKEIRGMINDYLSGEFEVTAFNDGMSAIQKITSYDEYALALIDLMLPDISGMEIIKIIRKVSKIPIIIITAKDNDIDKSLGLNLGADDYVVKPFSLIELTARIKANIRRARTYQALPNSSIIKIKDIEIDPHSHMVQRKGVTIDLTPIEFQILYILASHPGQAYSKERLYELIWKEPYFGNENVLNTHINRLRLKLKSNAEDSTAYVKTLWGIGYKMEEK
;
A
#
# COMPACT_ATOMS: atom_id res chain seq x y z
N MET A 1 -18.63 11.99 6.67
CA MET A 1 -17.49 11.51 7.47
C MET A 1 -17.00 10.21 6.86
N ILE A 2 -15.90 10.27 6.10
CA ILE A 2 -15.26 9.14 5.37
C ILE A 2 -14.52 8.19 6.35
N GLU A 3 -14.55 8.50 7.64
CA GLU A 3 -13.47 8.08 8.54
C GLU A 3 -13.44 6.60 8.92
N ASN A 4 -14.51 5.85 8.74
CA ASN A 4 -14.57 4.47 9.26
C ASN A 4 -15.26 3.47 8.34
N LYS A 5 -15.44 3.77 7.03
CA LYS A 5 -16.04 2.82 6.10
C LYS A 5 -15.00 1.88 5.52
N ILE A 6 -15.25 0.59 5.53
CA ILE A 6 -14.38 -0.45 4.98
C ILE A 6 -15.14 -1.28 3.95
N ILE A 7 -14.50 -1.55 2.81
CA ILE A 7 -14.98 -2.55 1.85
C ILE A 7 -14.41 -3.91 2.27
N LEU A 8 -15.25 -4.93 2.29
CA LEU A 8 -14.86 -6.34 2.48
C LEU A 8 -15.38 -7.16 1.31
N ILE A 9 -14.50 -7.81 0.56
CA ILE A 9 -14.84 -8.72 -0.54
C ILE A 9 -14.26 -10.09 -0.21
N GLU A 10 -15.13 -11.03 0.16
CA GLU A 10 -14.79 -12.37 0.64
C GLU A 10 -15.94 -13.30 0.32
N ASP A 11 -15.70 -14.39 -0.41
CA ASP A 11 -16.77 -15.32 -0.81
C ASP A 11 -17.16 -16.29 0.30
N ASP A 12 -16.21 -16.70 1.16
CA ASP A 12 -16.51 -17.55 2.29
C ASP A 12 -17.42 -16.84 3.29
N LYS A 13 -18.62 -17.40 3.48
CA LYS A 13 -19.66 -16.81 4.35
C LYS A 13 -19.23 -16.72 5.82
N GLU A 14 -18.49 -17.74 6.31
CA GLU A 14 -18.09 -17.81 7.72
C GLU A 14 -16.98 -16.79 7.98
N ILE A 15 -15.97 -16.73 7.12
CA ILE A 15 -14.87 -15.75 7.21
C ILE A 15 -15.41 -14.33 7.07
N ARG A 16 -16.27 -14.09 6.06
CA ARG A 16 -16.90 -12.78 5.85
C ARG A 16 -17.73 -12.34 7.05
N GLY A 17 -18.56 -13.26 7.61
CA GLY A 17 -19.35 -13.00 8.80
C GLY A 17 -18.48 -12.68 10.01
N MET A 18 -17.46 -13.50 10.29
CA MET A 18 -16.53 -13.32 11.39
C MET A 18 -15.79 -11.96 11.32
N ILE A 19 -15.30 -11.58 10.14
CA ILE A 19 -14.62 -10.29 9.93
C ILE A 19 -15.62 -9.15 10.13
N ASN A 20 -16.78 -9.23 9.50
CA ASN A 20 -17.82 -8.21 9.58
C ASN A 20 -18.25 -7.96 11.03
N ASP A 21 -18.59 -9.00 11.76
CA ASP A 21 -19.07 -8.90 13.15
C ASP A 21 -17.99 -8.31 14.08
N TYR A 22 -16.75 -8.73 13.89
CA TYR A 22 -15.64 -8.24 14.72
C TYR A 22 -15.32 -6.77 14.43
N LEU A 23 -15.33 -6.36 13.16
CA LEU A 23 -15.01 -4.99 12.77
C LEU A 23 -16.14 -4.00 12.97
N SER A 24 -17.40 -4.45 13.00
CA SER A 24 -18.59 -3.58 13.14
C SER A 24 -18.65 -2.75 14.42
N GLY A 25 -17.86 -3.14 15.44
CA GLY A 25 -17.71 -2.34 16.66
C GLY A 25 -16.95 -1.02 16.48
N GLU A 26 -16.12 -0.91 15.42
CA GLU A 26 -15.26 0.26 15.16
C GLU A 26 -15.43 0.84 13.77
N PHE A 27 -15.89 0.04 12.79
CA PHE A 27 -15.96 0.38 11.38
C PHE A 27 -17.35 0.11 10.80
N GLU A 28 -17.75 0.90 9.82
CA GLU A 28 -18.89 0.61 8.96
C GLU A 28 -18.40 -0.30 7.82
N VAL A 29 -18.77 -1.59 7.85
CA VAL A 29 -18.32 -2.57 6.88
C VAL A 29 -19.34 -2.76 5.78
N THR A 30 -18.94 -2.50 4.52
CA THR A 30 -19.71 -2.84 3.33
C THR A 30 -19.17 -4.16 2.78
N ALA A 31 -19.87 -5.27 3.03
CA ALA A 31 -19.42 -6.61 2.69
C ALA A 31 -20.07 -7.13 1.41
N PHE A 32 -19.26 -7.77 0.56
CA PHE A 32 -19.66 -8.42 -0.68
C PHE A 32 -19.19 -9.88 -0.68
N ASN A 33 -19.99 -10.76 -1.28
CA ASN A 33 -19.67 -12.18 -1.42
C ASN A 33 -19.04 -12.53 -2.77
N ASP A 34 -18.92 -11.56 -3.67
CA ASP A 34 -18.33 -11.69 -4.99
C ASP A 34 -17.79 -10.36 -5.49
N GLY A 35 -16.86 -10.43 -6.43
CA GLY A 35 -16.15 -9.24 -6.93
C GLY A 35 -17.00 -8.39 -7.88
N MET A 36 -17.84 -9.00 -8.71
CA MET A 36 -18.68 -8.27 -9.67
C MET A 36 -19.71 -7.41 -8.96
N SER A 37 -20.35 -7.95 -7.90
CA SER A 37 -21.28 -7.18 -7.06
C SER A 37 -20.59 -5.98 -6.42
N ALA A 38 -19.35 -6.12 -5.94
CA ALA A 38 -18.58 -5.03 -5.39
C ALA A 38 -18.30 -3.94 -6.44
N ILE A 39 -17.81 -4.33 -7.62
CA ILE A 39 -17.50 -3.38 -8.72
C ILE A 39 -18.75 -2.63 -9.18
N GLN A 40 -19.90 -3.31 -9.29
CA GLN A 40 -21.14 -2.70 -9.77
C GLN A 40 -21.80 -1.74 -8.76
N LYS A 41 -21.69 -2.05 -7.46
CA LYS A 41 -22.40 -1.31 -6.40
C LYS A 41 -21.59 -0.16 -5.83
N ILE A 42 -20.25 -0.24 -5.88
CA ILE A 42 -19.39 0.84 -5.37
C ILE A 42 -19.29 1.93 -6.43
N THR A 43 -19.91 3.06 -6.16
CA THR A 43 -19.89 4.24 -7.06
C THR A 43 -18.65 5.10 -6.86
N SER A 44 -18.10 5.13 -5.66
CA SER A 44 -16.88 5.87 -5.34
C SER A 44 -16.07 5.12 -4.28
N TYR A 45 -14.87 4.72 -4.61
CA TYR A 45 -13.95 4.08 -3.66
C TYR A 45 -13.39 5.06 -2.64
N ASP A 46 -13.31 6.35 -2.96
CA ASP A 46 -12.78 7.38 -2.06
C ASP A 46 -13.70 7.68 -0.85
N GLU A 47 -14.91 7.11 -0.83
CA GLU A 47 -15.78 7.13 0.35
C GLU A 47 -15.35 6.13 1.43
N TYR A 48 -14.43 5.25 1.10
CA TYR A 48 -13.94 4.21 2.00
C TYR A 48 -12.53 4.51 2.50
N ALA A 49 -12.27 4.13 3.74
CA ALA A 49 -10.97 4.27 4.37
C ALA A 49 -9.99 3.16 3.97
N LEU A 50 -10.51 1.99 3.56
CA LEU A 50 -9.70 0.82 3.20
C LEU A 50 -10.55 -0.25 2.51
N ALA A 51 -9.91 -1.07 1.66
CA ALA A 51 -10.51 -2.28 1.10
C ALA A 51 -9.77 -3.53 1.59
N LEU A 52 -10.55 -4.54 2.02
CA LEU A 52 -10.11 -5.91 2.28
C LEU A 52 -10.56 -6.78 1.12
N ILE A 53 -9.66 -7.50 0.46
CA ILE A 53 -9.98 -8.23 -0.78
C ILE A 53 -9.38 -9.62 -0.72
N ASP A 54 -10.22 -10.66 -0.83
CA ASP A 54 -9.72 -12.02 -1.12
C ASP A 54 -9.27 -12.10 -2.59
N LEU A 55 -8.18 -12.81 -2.81
CA LEU A 55 -7.69 -13.09 -4.17
C LEU A 55 -8.50 -14.18 -4.87
N MET A 56 -9.07 -15.11 -4.11
CA MET A 56 -9.73 -16.32 -4.61
C MET A 56 -11.25 -16.16 -4.61
N LEU A 57 -11.77 -15.26 -5.44
CA LEU A 57 -13.20 -15.06 -5.61
C LEU A 57 -13.74 -15.91 -6.77
N PRO A 58 -15.04 -16.31 -6.73
CA PRO A 58 -15.59 -17.25 -7.70
C PRO A 58 -15.83 -16.69 -9.10
N ASP A 59 -15.94 -15.38 -9.24
CA ASP A 59 -16.36 -14.67 -10.46
C ASP A 59 -15.23 -13.89 -11.13
N ILE A 60 -14.56 -13.04 -10.39
CA ILE A 60 -13.42 -12.25 -10.86
C ILE A 60 -12.29 -12.31 -9.82
N SER A 61 -11.06 -12.49 -10.28
CA SER A 61 -9.91 -12.52 -9.38
C SER A 61 -9.77 -11.23 -8.58
N GLY A 62 -9.48 -11.34 -7.28
CA GLY A 62 -9.17 -10.18 -6.44
C GLY A 62 -8.02 -9.32 -7.01
N MET A 63 -7.09 -9.91 -7.77
CA MET A 63 -6.04 -9.18 -8.48
C MET A 63 -6.60 -8.21 -9.53
N GLU A 64 -7.63 -8.61 -10.26
CA GLU A 64 -8.28 -7.72 -11.24
C GLU A 64 -9.06 -6.60 -10.54
N ILE A 65 -9.69 -6.88 -9.40
CA ILE A 65 -10.37 -5.88 -8.57
C ILE A 65 -9.36 -4.83 -8.10
N ILE A 66 -8.18 -5.24 -7.61
CA ILE A 66 -7.11 -4.33 -7.21
C ILE A 66 -6.72 -3.40 -8.37
N LYS A 67 -6.54 -3.93 -9.58
CA LYS A 67 -6.24 -3.12 -10.77
C LYS A 67 -7.35 -2.11 -11.09
N ILE A 68 -8.62 -2.52 -10.94
CA ILE A 68 -9.77 -1.65 -11.18
C ILE A 68 -9.78 -0.50 -10.17
N ILE A 69 -9.64 -0.81 -8.89
CA ILE A 69 -9.60 0.21 -7.82
C ILE A 69 -8.45 1.18 -8.07
N ARG A 70 -7.26 0.69 -8.39
CA ARG A 70 -6.05 1.52 -8.58
C ARG A 70 -6.11 2.46 -9.80
N LYS A 71 -7.01 2.22 -10.76
CA LYS A 71 -7.26 3.17 -11.86
C LYS A 71 -7.99 4.43 -11.40
N VAL A 72 -8.73 4.35 -10.30
CA VAL A 72 -9.65 5.41 -9.88
C VAL A 72 -9.46 5.87 -8.42
N SER A 73 -8.74 5.11 -7.59
CA SER A 73 -8.57 5.43 -6.17
C SER A 73 -7.22 4.95 -5.60
N LYS A 74 -6.76 5.65 -4.57
CA LYS A 74 -5.56 5.35 -3.80
C LYS A 74 -5.84 4.83 -2.38
N ILE A 75 -7.09 4.46 -2.07
CA ILE A 75 -7.41 3.89 -0.75
C ILE A 75 -6.49 2.72 -0.44
N PRO A 76 -6.10 2.53 0.83
CA PRO A 76 -5.34 1.35 1.22
C PRO A 76 -6.07 0.06 0.86
N ILE A 77 -5.32 -0.93 0.34
CA ILE A 77 -5.83 -2.26 0.03
C ILE A 77 -5.02 -3.30 0.79
N ILE A 78 -5.71 -4.12 1.59
CA ILE A 78 -5.14 -5.30 2.23
C ILE A 78 -5.69 -6.54 1.54
N ILE A 79 -4.81 -7.41 1.10
CA ILE A 79 -5.17 -8.72 0.56
C ILE A 79 -5.39 -9.70 1.71
N ILE A 80 -6.45 -10.48 1.63
CA ILE A 80 -6.69 -11.66 2.47
C ILE A 80 -6.57 -12.87 1.55
N THR A 81 -5.74 -13.86 1.87
CA THR A 81 -5.55 -15.01 0.96
C THR A 81 -5.14 -16.28 1.71
N ALA A 82 -5.63 -17.42 1.22
CA ALA A 82 -5.16 -18.74 1.66
C ALA A 82 -3.81 -19.12 1.01
N LYS A 83 -3.38 -18.38 -0.02
CA LYS A 83 -2.14 -18.67 -0.74
C LYS A 83 -0.94 -18.15 0.03
N ASP A 84 -0.13 -19.07 0.51
CA ASP A 84 1.11 -18.78 1.27
C ASP A 84 2.36 -18.78 0.38
N ASN A 85 2.22 -18.90 -0.94
CA ASN A 85 3.38 -18.81 -1.81
C ASN A 85 3.81 -17.36 -2.04
N ASP A 86 5.11 -17.12 -2.04
CA ASP A 86 5.71 -15.80 -2.20
C ASP A 86 5.40 -15.16 -3.56
N ILE A 87 5.06 -15.95 -4.57
CA ILE A 87 4.73 -15.48 -5.92
C ILE A 87 3.39 -14.75 -5.92
N ASP A 88 2.34 -15.32 -5.32
CA ASP A 88 1.02 -14.69 -5.27
C ASP A 88 1.00 -13.46 -4.37
N LYS A 89 1.72 -13.49 -3.24
CA LYS A 89 1.92 -12.33 -2.36
C LYS A 89 2.62 -11.19 -3.11
N SER A 90 3.74 -11.51 -3.76
CA SER A 90 4.49 -10.54 -4.56
C SER A 90 3.66 -10.01 -5.73
N LEU A 91 2.87 -10.85 -6.39
CA LEU A 91 2.03 -10.45 -7.52
C LEU A 91 0.91 -9.50 -7.09
N GLY A 92 0.19 -9.81 -6.00
CA GLY A 92 -0.85 -8.94 -5.46
C GLY A 92 -0.30 -7.59 -5.01
N LEU A 93 0.82 -7.58 -4.31
CA LEU A 93 1.53 -6.36 -3.96
C LEU A 93 1.99 -5.60 -5.21
N ASN A 94 2.52 -6.27 -6.25
CA ASN A 94 2.93 -5.63 -7.51
C ASN A 94 1.78 -4.96 -8.26
N LEU A 95 0.53 -5.43 -8.07
CA LEU A 95 -0.66 -4.84 -8.68
C LEU A 95 -1.22 -3.63 -7.93
N GLY A 96 -0.71 -3.34 -6.74
CA GLY A 96 -1.13 -2.14 -6.04
C GLY A 96 -1.64 -2.34 -4.61
N ALA A 97 -1.70 -3.56 -4.10
CA ALA A 97 -2.01 -3.76 -2.69
C ALA A 97 -0.94 -3.14 -1.78
N ASP A 98 -1.34 -2.71 -0.59
CA ASP A 98 -0.47 -2.08 0.39
C ASP A 98 0.04 -3.08 1.43
N ASP A 99 -0.74 -4.11 1.72
CA ASP A 99 -0.40 -5.16 2.67
C ASP A 99 -1.13 -6.47 2.33
N TYR A 100 -0.78 -7.56 3.01
CA TYR A 100 -1.50 -8.82 2.91
C TYR A 100 -1.58 -9.54 4.24
N VAL A 101 -2.61 -10.40 4.38
CA VAL A 101 -2.83 -11.29 5.52
C VAL A 101 -3.11 -12.69 5.02
N VAL A 102 -2.42 -13.69 5.56
CA VAL A 102 -2.55 -15.10 5.15
C VAL A 102 -3.56 -15.80 6.04
N LYS A 103 -4.49 -16.54 5.44
CA LYS A 103 -5.43 -17.42 6.15
C LYS A 103 -4.71 -18.71 6.62
N PRO A 104 -4.89 -19.17 7.87
CA PRO A 104 -5.70 -18.58 8.94
C PRO A 104 -4.99 -17.39 9.63
N PHE A 105 -5.74 -16.36 10.00
CA PHE A 105 -5.24 -15.15 10.64
C PHE A 105 -5.95 -14.84 11.96
N SER A 106 -5.32 -14.04 12.79
CA SER A 106 -5.95 -13.47 13.98
C SER A 106 -6.72 -12.20 13.62
N LEU A 107 -7.97 -12.07 14.10
CA LEU A 107 -8.75 -10.83 13.96
C LEU A 107 -8.08 -9.63 14.63
N ILE A 108 -7.32 -9.87 15.71
CA ILE A 108 -6.53 -8.83 16.37
C ILE A 108 -5.43 -8.32 15.43
N GLU A 109 -4.71 -9.24 14.77
CA GLU A 109 -3.68 -8.89 13.78
C GLU A 109 -4.29 -8.14 12.59
N LEU A 110 -5.37 -8.66 12.01
CA LEU A 110 -6.07 -8.02 10.90
C LEU A 110 -6.49 -6.58 11.26
N THR A 111 -7.09 -6.40 12.44
CA THR A 111 -7.52 -5.09 12.91
C THR A 111 -6.36 -4.13 13.13
N ALA A 112 -5.25 -4.60 13.69
CA ALA A 112 -4.04 -3.80 13.86
C ALA A 112 -3.51 -3.31 12.49
N ARG A 113 -3.45 -4.20 11.48
CA ARG A 113 -3.04 -3.88 10.10
C ARG A 113 -4.00 -2.89 9.43
N ILE A 114 -5.32 -3.05 9.60
CA ILE A 114 -6.34 -2.11 9.10
C ILE A 114 -6.07 -0.72 9.68
N LYS A 115 -6.01 -0.62 11.02
CA LYS A 115 -5.76 0.66 11.71
C LYS A 115 -4.44 1.32 11.27
N ALA A 116 -3.39 0.52 11.12
CA ALA A 116 -2.10 1.02 10.67
C ALA A 116 -2.15 1.55 9.23
N ASN A 117 -2.82 0.85 8.30
CA ASN A 117 -2.98 1.27 6.91
C ASN A 117 -3.84 2.54 6.81
N ILE A 118 -4.97 2.62 7.51
CA ILE A 118 -5.82 3.81 7.56
C ILE A 118 -5.06 4.99 8.17
N ARG A 119 -4.39 4.81 9.31
CA ARG A 119 -3.59 5.86 9.95
C ARG A 119 -2.52 6.38 9.01
N ARG A 120 -1.81 5.51 8.29
CA ARG A 120 -0.81 5.90 7.29
C ARG A 120 -1.43 6.79 6.22
N ALA A 121 -2.50 6.34 5.59
CA ALA A 121 -3.18 7.11 4.55
C ALA A 121 -3.61 8.51 5.02
N ARG A 122 -3.95 8.66 6.32
CA ARG A 122 -4.37 9.94 6.94
C ARG A 122 -3.21 10.80 7.40
N THR A 123 -2.17 10.21 8.00
CA THR A 123 -1.03 10.96 8.58
C THR A 123 -0.27 11.74 7.50
N TYR A 124 -0.41 11.34 6.24
CA TYR A 124 0.11 12.09 5.11
C TYR A 124 -0.50 13.48 4.92
N GLN A 125 -1.75 13.69 5.39
CA GLN A 125 -2.41 14.99 5.31
C GLN A 125 -1.87 16.01 6.34
N ALA A 126 -0.99 15.58 7.26
CA ALA A 126 -0.56 16.37 8.42
C ALA A 126 0.96 16.55 8.57
N LEU A 127 1.74 16.50 7.47
CA LEU A 127 3.17 16.81 7.57
C LEU A 127 3.37 18.31 7.80
N PRO A 128 4.02 18.75 8.92
CA PRO A 128 4.22 20.15 9.16
C PRO A 128 5.24 20.74 8.18
N ASN A 129 4.95 21.94 7.68
CA ASN A 129 5.81 22.91 6.93
C ASN A 129 7.16 22.39 6.40
N SER A 130 7.19 21.27 5.72
CA SER A 130 8.39 20.80 5.06
C SER A 130 8.49 21.39 3.65
N SER A 131 9.63 22.00 3.32
CA SER A 131 9.90 22.51 1.99
C SER A 131 9.90 21.39 0.95
N ILE A 132 9.63 21.72 -0.30
CA ILE A 132 9.76 20.81 -1.44
C ILE A 132 11.17 20.21 -1.43
N ILE A 133 11.25 18.87 -1.46
CA ILE A 133 12.51 18.15 -1.57
C ILE A 133 12.84 17.96 -3.04
N LYS A 134 14.03 18.36 -3.45
CA LYS A 134 14.53 18.19 -4.82
C LYS A 134 15.71 17.24 -4.83
N ILE A 135 15.60 16.15 -5.58
CA ILE A 135 16.67 15.17 -5.76
C ILE A 135 16.77 14.82 -7.23
N LYS A 136 17.93 15.07 -7.83
CA LYS A 136 18.14 14.94 -9.28
C LYS A 136 17.05 15.72 -10.05
N ASP A 137 16.24 15.03 -10.80
CA ASP A 137 15.13 15.59 -11.60
C ASP A 137 13.74 15.30 -10.97
N ILE A 138 13.71 14.89 -9.68
CA ILE A 138 12.47 14.65 -8.93
C ILE A 138 12.23 15.78 -7.94
N GLU A 139 10.99 16.26 -7.90
CA GLU A 139 10.46 17.17 -6.90
C GLU A 139 9.37 16.45 -6.09
N ILE A 140 9.51 16.51 -4.77
CA ILE A 140 8.59 15.89 -3.81
C ILE A 140 7.98 16.98 -2.97
N ASP A 141 6.67 17.17 -3.07
CA ASP A 141 5.90 18.06 -2.21
C ASP A 141 5.23 17.27 -1.09
N PRO A 142 5.71 17.38 0.15
CA PRO A 142 5.13 16.62 1.25
C PRO A 142 3.75 17.11 1.68
N HIS A 143 3.34 18.33 1.33
CA HIS A 143 2.01 18.83 1.67
C HIS A 143 0.91 18.31 0.75
N SER A 144 1.16 18.40 -0.56
CA SER A 144 0.21 17.91 -1.57
C SER A 144 0.37 16.42 -1.86
N HIS A 145 1.39 15.76 -1.30
CA HIS A 145 1.82 14.38 -1.63
C HIS A 145 2.07 14.19 -3.13
N MET A 146 2.47 15.24 -3.77
CA MET A 146 2.76 15.25 -5.19
C MET A 146 4.24 14.95 -5.42
N VAL A 147 4.48 14.06 -6.35
CA VAL A 147 5.82 13.78 -6.85
C VAL A 147 5.84 14.10 -8.33
N GLN A 148 6.81 14.89 -8.74
CA GLN A 148 7.00 15.21 -10.15
C GLN A 148 8.42 14.86 -10.59
N ARG A 149 8.55 14.44 -11.82
CA ARG A 149 9.82 14.27 -12.51
C ARG A 149 9.82 15.10 -13.77
N LYS A 150 10.69 16.10 -13.87
CA LYS A 150 10.74 17.06 -15.02
C LYS A 150 9.34 17.65 -15.34
N GLY A 151 8.56 17.98 -14.31
CA GLY A 151 7.22 18.55 -14.45
C GLY A 151 6.10 17.53 -14.76
N VAL A 152 6.42 16.24 -14.90
CA VAL A 152 5.42 15.18 -15.08
C VAL A 152 5.10 14.54 -13.74
N THR A 153 3.84 14.52 -13.36
CA THR A 153 3.38 13.92 -12.11
C THR A 153 3.56 12.40 -12.12
N ILE A 154 4.12 11.86 -11.04
CA ILE A 154 4.28 10.43 -10.81
C ILE A 154 3.21 9.98 -9.81
N ASP A 155 2.39 9.02 -10.20
CA ASP A 155 1.30 8.50 -9.36
C ASP A 155 1.81 7.42 -8.41
N LEU A 156 1.99 7.79 -7.13
CA LEU A 156 2.45 6.91 -6.07
C LEU A 156 1.30 6.51 -5.13
N THR A 157 1.33 5.27 -4.65
CA THR A 157 0.48 4.88 -3.50
C THR A 157 1.01 5.53 -2.22
N PRO A 158 0.19 5.61 -1.14
CA PRO A 158 0.64 6.17 0.12
C PRO A 158 1.95 5.56 0.64
N ILE A 159 2.11 4.24 0.57
CA ILE A 159 3.34 3.56 1.02
C ILE A 159 4.54 3.91 0.14
N GLU A 160 4.38 3.92 -1.18
CA GLU A 160 5.45 4.29 -2.11
C GLU A 160 5.91 5.73 -1.89
N PHE A 161 4.96 6.64 -1.68
CA PHE A 161 5.28 8.02 -1.32
C PHE A 161 6.08 8.09 -0.02
N GLN A 162 5.67 7.35 1.02
CA GLN A 162 6.37 7.34 2.31
C GLN A 162 7.79 6.82 2.20
N ILE A 163 7.98 5.72 1.51
CA ILE A 163 9.32 5.19 1.26
C ILE A 163 10.18 6.26 0.60
N LEU A 164 9.67 6.88 -0.47
CA LEU A 164 10.37 7.92 -1.19
C LEU A 164 10.71 9.10 -0.27
N TYR A 165 9.72 9.59 0.48
CA TYR A 165 9.88 10.74 1.38
C TYR A 165 10.92 10.48 2.48
N ILE A 166 10.87 9.31 3.17
CA ILE A 166 11.84 8.96 4.21
C ILE A 166 13.26 8.94 3.64
N LEU A 167 13.44 8.27 2.49
CA LEU A 167 14.74 8.15 1.86
C LEU A 167 15.25 9.50 1.33
N ALA A 168 14.36 10.29 0.74
CA ALA A 168 14.67 11.59 0.16
C ALA A 168 14.92 12.70 1.20
N SER A 169 14.35 12.57 2.40
CA SER A 169 14.60 13.51 3.50
C SER A 169 16.03 13.40 4.04
N HIS A 170 16.71 12.28 3.82
CA HIS A 170 18.09 12.05 4.25
C HIS A 170 18.90 11.35 3.14
N PRO A 171 19.23 12.08 2.05
CA PRO A 171 19.97 11.51 0.93
C PRO A 171 21.32 10.97 1.40
N GLY A 172 21.75 9.85 0.82
CA GLY A 172 22.99 9.18 1.19
C GLY A 172 22.92 8.32 2.45
N GLN A 173 21.95 8.56 3.35
CA GLN A 173 21.77 7.75 4.56
C GLN A 173 21.27 6.34 4.20
N ALA A 174 21.93 5.34 4.75
CA ALA A 174 21.49 3.95 4.65
C ALA A 174 20.44 3.64 5.73
N TYR A 175 19.37 2.98 5.33
CA TYR A 175 18.34 2.44 6.21
C TYR A 175 18.35 0.92 6.09
N SER A 176 18.41 0.20 7.23
CA SER A 176 18.19 -1.24 7.21
C SER A 176 16.74 -1.55 6.81
N LYS A 177 16.48 -2.77 6.35
CA LYS A 177 15.12 -3.20 5.99
C LYS A 177 14.19 -3.11 7.20
N GLU A 178 14.66 -3.57 8.35
CA GLU A 178 13.93 -3.54 9.62
C GLU A 178 13.57 -2.09 9.98
N ARG A 179 14.57 -1.20 9.97
CA ARG A 179 14.36 0.19 10.33
C ARG A 179 13.41 0.91 9.40
N LEU A 180 13.53 0.67 8.09
CA LEU A 180 12.64 1.27 7.10
C LEU A 180 11.22 0.72 7.26
N TYR A 181 11.07 -0.59 7.49
CA TYR A 181 9.80 -1.21 7.78
C TYR A 181 9.14 -0.58 9.01
N GLU A 182 9.83 -0.52 10.16
CA GLU A 182 9.32 0.08 11.39
C GLU A 182 8.91 1.56 11.23
N LEU A 183 9.68 2.33 10.48
CA LEU A 183 9.35 3.73 10.20
C LEU A 183 8.06 3.87 9.38
N ILE A 184 7.83 2.95 8.45
CA ILE A 184 6.68 2.97 7.55
C ILE A 184 5.46 2.32 8.22
N TRP A 185 5.61 1.09 8.72
CA TRP A 185 4.47 0.32 9.26
C TRP A 185 4.16 0.67 10.72
N LYS A 186 5.09 1.32 11.46
CA LYS A 186 4.98 1.63 12.89
C LYS A 186 4.72 0.39 13.75
N GLU A 187 5.21 -0.73 13.31
CA GLU A 187 5.10 -2.05 13.92
C GLU A 187 6.50 -2.70 13.95
N PRO A 188 6.75 -3.61 14.91
CA PRO A 188 7.98 -4.39 14.90
C PRO A 188 8.12 -5.20 13.62
N TYR A 189 9.35 -5.34 13.16
CA TYR A 189 9.66 -6.14 11.98
C TYR A 189 9.69 -7.63 12.34
N PHE A 190 8.82 -8.42 11.71
CA PHE A 190 8.73 -9.88 11.90
C PHE A 190 9.14 -10.69 10.66
N GLY A 191 10.09 -10.18 9.86
CA GLY A 191 10.58 -10.89 8.69
C GLY A 191 9.77 -10.71 7.41
N ASN A 192 8.88 -9.72 7.33
CA ASN A 192 8.05 -9.41 6.15
C ASN A 192 8.86 -8.70 5.04
N GLU A 193 10.05 -9.20 4.71
CA GLU A 193 10.96 -8.59 3.73
C GLU A 193 10.31 -8.40 2.36
N ASN A 194 9.45 -9.33 1.96
CA ASN A 194 8.83 -9.34 0.65
C ASN A 194 7.91 -8.13 0.43
N VAL A 195 7.23 -7.66 1.47
CA VAL A 195 6.35 -6.47 1.38
C VAL A 195 7.19 -5.24 1.03
N LEU A 196 8.21 -4.95 1.84
CA LEU A 196 9.07 -3.77 1.63
C LEU A 196 9.80 -3.85 0.27
N ASN A 197 10.38 -5.02 -0.06
CA ASN A 197 11.09 -5.21 -1.32
C ASN A 197 10.18 -4.94 -2.53
N THR A 198 8.93 -5.38 -2.45
CA THR A 198 7.95 -5.18 -3.53
C THR A 198 7.60 -3.70 -3.71
N HIS A 199 7.33 -2.98 -2.61
CA HIS A 199 7.06 -1.54 -2.70
C HIS A 199 8.28 -0.75 -3.21
N ILE A 200 9.50 -1.11 -2.81
CA ILE A 200 10.73 -0.50 -3.35
C ILE A 200 10.85 -0.75 -4.85
N ASN A 201 10.58 -1.97 -5.32
CA ASN A 201 10.66 -2.28 -6.74
C ASN A 201 9.61 -1.52 -7.56
N ARG A 202 8.37 -1.42 -7.07
CA ARG A 202 7.31 -0.62 -7.69
C ARG A 202 7.67 0.86 -7.74
N LEU A 203 8.16 1.40 -6.63
CA LEU A 203 8.64 2.78 -6.57
C LEU A 203 9.71 3.03 -7.63
N ARG A 204 10.71 2.15 -7.73
CA ARG A 204 11.76 2.26 -8.76
C ARG A 204 11.19 2.26 -10.18
N LEU A 205 10.22 1.39 -10.46
CA LEU A 205 9.59 1.33 -11.78
C LEU A 205 8.84 2.63 -12.11
N LYS A 206 8.10 3.18 -11.13
CA LYS A 206 7.35 4.43 -11.32
C LYS A 206 8.25 5.66 -11.44
N LEU A 207 9.40 5.65 -10.79
CA LEU A 207 10.37 6.74 -10.88
C LEU A 207 11.13 6.77 -12.22
N LYS A 208 11.11 5.69 -13.02
CA LYS A 208 11.70 5.68 -14.37
C LYS A 208 10.83 6.42 -15.36
N SER A 209 11.45 7.13 -16.31
CA SER A 209 10.72 7.77 -17.41
C SER A 209 10.33 6.79 -18.52
N ASN A 210 11.17 5.80 -18.78
CA ASN A 210 10.97 4.73 -19.77
C ASN A 210 11.80 3.50 -19.42
N ALA A 211 11.70 2.43 -20.21
CA ALA A 211 12.42 1.18 -19.97
C ALA A 211 13.95 1.30 -20.06
N GLU A 212 14.44 2.26 -20.85
CA GLU A 212 15.88 2.50 -21.07
C GLU A 212 16.49 3.42 -20.03
N ASP A 213 15.67 4.01 -19.15
CA ASP A 213 16.12 4.92 -18.11
C ASP A 213 16.93 4.18 -17.05
N SER A 214 18.22 4.41 -17.04
CA SER A 214 19.18 3.84 -16.08
C SER A 214 19.30 4.65 -14.78
N THR A 215 18.54 5.74 -14.63
CA THR A 215 18.63 6.60 -13.43
C THR A 215 18.26 5.84 -12.18
N ALA A 216 19.21 5.65 -11.29
CA ALA A 216 18.97 5.03 -9.99
C ALA A 216 18.69 6.10 -8.94
N TYR A 217 17.50 6.10 -8.36
CA TYR A 217 17.13 6.96 -7.24
C TYR A 217 17.30 6.23 -5.92
N VAL A 218 16.75 5.03 -5.82
CA VAL A 218 16.83 4.18 -4.64
C VAL A 218 17.82 3.06 -4.90
N LYS A 219 18.91 3.03 -4.16
CA LYS A 219 19.96 2.01 -4.26
C LYS A 219 19.80 0.94 -3.19
N THR A 220 19.99 -0.32 -3.59
CA THR A 220 20.14 -1.43 -2.66
C THR A 220 21.59 -1.50 -2.16
N LEU A 221 21.76 -1.55 -0.86
CA LEU A 221 23.00 -1.89 -0.21
C LEU A 221 22.91 -3.34 0.26
N TRP A 222 23.56 -4.25 -0.46
CA TRP A 222 23.48 -5.68 -0.19
C TRP A 222 23.87 -6.01 1.25
N GLY A 223 23.04 -6.79 1.94
CA GLY A 223 23.22 -7.12 3.35
C GLY A 223 22.92 -5.99 4.34
N ILE A 224 22.59 -4.75 3.87
CA ILE A 224 22.33 -3.60 4.72
C ILE A 224 20.88 -3.11 4.55
N GLY A 225 20.46 -2.78 3.33
CA GLY A 225 19.12 -2.22 3.08
C GLY A 225 19.08 -1.26 1.90
N TYR A 226 18.56 -0.06 2.10
CA TYR A 226 18.29 0.92 1.03
C TYR A 226 18.77 2.31 1.38
N LYS A 227 19.13 3.08 0.35
CA LYS A 227 19.40 4.52 0.47
C LYS A 227 18.91 5.29 -0.76
N MET A 228 18.72 6.60 -0.61
CA MET A 228 18.55 7.52 -1.72
C MET A 228 19.92 7.91 -2.28
N GLU A 229 20.07 7.88 -3.60
CA GLU A 229 21.27 8.40 -4.28
C GLU A 229 21.21 9.93 -4.36
N GLU A 230 22.28 10.61 -3.98
CA GLU A 230 22.35 12.08 -3.95
C GLU A 230 22.55 12.70 -5.33
N LYS A 231 23.27 12.01 -6.22
CA LYS A 231 23.67 12.49 -7.57
C LYS A 231 23.40 11.43 -8.63
#